data_6b68ed42c53fc1eadfe326222e9884e4
#
_entry.id   6b68ed42c53fc1eadfe326222e9884e4
#
_cell.length_a   1.000
_cell.length_b   1.000
_cell.length_c   1.000
_cell.angle_alpha   90.00
_cell.angle_beta   90.00
_cell.angle_gamma   90.00
#
_symmetry.space_group_name_H-M   'P 1'
#
loop_
_entity.id
_entity.type
_entity.pdbx_description
1 polymer ?
#
loop_
_entity_poly.entity_id
_entity_poly.type
_entity_poly.pdbx_seq_one_letter_code
_entity_poly.pdbx_strand_id
1 'polypeptide(L)'
;MKTNGWRLTETEWRSWLEGLLRAGKSVIAPVEENALRLFSPVSSAADVVVENYSNTQWSPKEFLFPRSEPLLFYRFRGDETELEDPGLDGKEQVLFGLRPCDVAGLGRLDDIFLGESADPFYEHRRKQTVVVSLACDKAGAACFCTAVGGSPAATEGSDVQMVPRAGAWLLQALTPLGEELVAGSTSAWRPASAEDWRQAEEQRLSVEKTIERSPLSKDWAPRLEETFAQPLWEKLGQRCLGCGICAYVCPSCSCFDMNDEGNALCGTRCRSWDSCAFTRFTRHASGHNPRAAQPPRYRQRVLHKFSYFPLEHGERFMCVGCGRCLKLCPVGLDIHQTVQAAVSKGTPGEGHQ
;
A
#
# COMPACT_ATOMS: atom_id res chain seq x y z
N MET A 1 16.53 26.02 0.11
CA MET A 1 16.95 24.63 -0.08
C MET A 1 17.26 24.45 -1.57
N LYS A 2 18.46 23.98 -1.92
CA LYS A 2 18.77 23.61 -3.31
C LYS A 2 18.00 22.32 -3.57
N THR A 3 16.90 22.39 -4.28
CA THR A 3 16.19 21.19 -4.76
C THR A 3 17.01 20.61 -5.88
N ASN A 4 17.75 19.53 -5.59
CA ASN A 4 18.42 18.74 -6.62
C ASN A 4 17.35 18.03 -7.45
N GLY A 5 16.86 18.71 -8.49
CA GLY A 5 15.81 18.18 -9.33
C GLY A 5 16.02 18.57 -10.78
N TRP A 6 15.49 17.76 -11.66
CA TRP A 6 15.69 17.86 -13.11
C TRP A 6 14.36 17.91 -13.83
N ARG A 7 14.37 18.56 -14.98
CA ARG A 7 13.28 18.54 -15.94
C ARG A 7 13.66 17.62 -17.10
N LEU A 8 12.84 16.62 -17.34
CA LEU A 8 13.06 15.58 -18.36
C LEU A 8 11.93 15.60 -19.38
N THR A 9 12.27 15.27 -20.62
CA THR A 9 11.33 14.83 -21.63
C THR A 9 10.94 13.36 -21.38
N GLU A 10 9.90 12.89 -22.07
CA GLU A 10 9.53 11.48 -22.00
C GLU A 10 10.65 10.55 -22.51
N THR A 11 11.32 10.92 -23.56
CA THR A 11 12.47 10.17 -24.09
C THR A 11 13.59 10.06 -23.07
N GLU A 12 13.88 11.12 -22.32
CA GLU A 12 15.00 11.12 -21.35
C GLU A 12 14.72 10.21 -20.16
N TRP A 13 13.52 10.25 -19.54
CA TRP A 13 13.25 9.36 -18.43
C TRP A 13 13.10 7.89 -18.89
N ARG A 14 12.56 7.63 -20.09
CA ARG A 14 12.54 6.27 -20.65
C ARG A 14 13.94 5.76 -20.94
N SER A 15 14.84 6.59 -21.47
CA SER A 15 16.24 6.24 -21.66
C SER A 15 16.96 5.94 -20.35
N TRP A 16 16.67 6.70 -19.29
CA TRP A 16 17.17 6.41 -17.94
C TRP A 16 16.69 5.03 -17.46
N LEU A 17 15.40 4.75 -17.58
CA LEU A 17 14.84 3.46 -17.17
C LEU A 17 15.45 2.30 -17.97
N GLU A 18 15.64 2.46 -19.29
CA GLU A 18 16.37 1.49 -20.12
C GLU A 18 17.83 1.31 -19.67
N GLY A 19 18.44 2.37 -19.15
CA GLY A 19 19.78 2.32 -18.55
C GLY A 19 19.80 1.43 -17.30
N LEU A 20 18.82 1.55 -16.42
CA LEU A 20 18.68 0.70 -15.23
C LEU A 20 18.47 -0.77 -15.59
N LEU A 21 17.62 -1.04 -16.57
CA LEU A 21 17.37 -2.40 -17.08
C LEU A 21 18.65 -3.02 -17.67
N ARG A 22 19.41 -2.27 -18.49
CA ARG A 22 20.71 -2.71 -19.04
C ARG A 22 21.76 -2.93 -17.98
N ALA A 23 21.70 -2.20 -16.87
CA ALA A 23 22.58 -2.41 -15.71
C ALA A 23 22.18 -3.63 -14.86
N GLY A 24 21.14 -4.39 -15.27
CA GLY A 24 20.68 -5.59 -14.60
C GLY A 24 19.80 -5.35 -13.38
N LYS A 25 19.32 -4.13 -13.16
CA LYS A 25 18.37 -3.84 -12.08
C LYS A 25 17.01 -4.47 -12.39
N SER A 26 16.42 -5.12 -11.41
CA SER A 26 15.05 -5.61 -11.49
C SER A 26 14.09 -4.42 -11.34
N VAL A 27 13.40 -4.04 -12.41
CA VAL A 27 12.44 -2.93 -12.39
C VAL A 27 11.03 -3.49 -12.43
N ILE A 28 10.22 -3.05 -11.47
CA ILE A 28 8.80 -3.38 -11.35
C ILE A 28 8.02 -2.08 -11.55
N ALA A 29 7.17 -2.03 -12.56
CA ALA A 29 6.50 -0.81 -12.98
C ALA A 29 5.03 -1.06 -13.35
N PRO A 30 4.21 -0.01 -13.44
CA PRO A 30 2.84 -0.13 -13.94
C PRO A 30 2.84 -0.51 -15.41
N VAL A 31 2.15 -1.59 -15.75
CA VAL A 31 1.92 -2.08 -17.11
C VAL A 31 0.42 -2.24 -17.37
N GLU A 32 0.06 -2.39 -18.63
CA GLU A 32 -1.31 -2.72 -19.02
C GLU A 32 -1.41 -4.17 -19.47
N GLU A 33 -2.15 -4.97 -18.73
CA GLU A 33 -2.41 -6.37 -19.03
C GLU A 33 -3.93 -6.61 -19.03
N ASN A 34 -4.49 -7.12 -20.12
CA ASN A 34 -5.92 -7.40 -20.25
C ASN A 34 -6.83 -6.21 -19.83
N ALA A 35 -6.49 -5.01 -20.26
CA ALA A 35 -7.15 -3.75 -19.90
C ALA A 35 -7.11 -3.41 -18.40
N LEU A 36 -6.25 -4.06 -17.63
CA LEU A 36 -5.98 -3.76 -16.22
C LEU A 36 -4.60 -3.10 -16.08
N ARG A 37 -4.50 -2.16 -15.14
CA ARG A 37 -3.21 -1.60 -14.72
C ARG A 37 -2.70 -2.39 -13.53
N LEU A 38 -1.54 -3.03 -13.70
CA LEU A 38 -0.90 -3.88 -12.70
C LEU A 38 0.55 -3.44 -12.53
N PHE A 39 1.16 -3.78 -11.40
CA PHE A 39 2.61 -3.76 -11.27
C PHE A 39 3.16 -5.10 -11.73
N SER A 40 4.13 -5.07 -12.64
CA SER A 40 4.83 -6.27 -13.12
C SER A 40 6.31 -5.97 -13.36
N PRO A 41 7.20 -6.97 -13.26
CA PRO A 41 8.56 -6.84 -13.75
C PRO A 41 8.55 -6.48 -15.23
N VAL A 42 9.39 -5.50 -15.63
CA VAL A 42 9.47 -5.04 -17.00
C VAL A 42 10.85 -5.32 -17.59
N SER A 43 10.89 -5.58 -18.89
CA SER A 43 12.14 -5.76 -19.66
C SER A 43 12.44 -4.58 -20.59
N SER A 44 11.48 -3.69 -20.80
CA SER A 44 11.62 -2.47 -21.59
C SER A 44 10.86 -1.31 -20.95
N ALA A 45 11.41 -0.11 -21.04
CA ALA A 45 10.74 1.11 -20.65
C ALA A 45 9.50 1.42 -21.52
N ALA A 46 9.41 0.81 -22.70
CA ALA A 46 8.23 0.96 -23.57
C ALA A 46 6.97 0.31 -22.97
N ASP A 47 7.12 -0.73 -22.14
CA ASP A 47 6.00 -1.42 -21.50
C ASP A 47 5.41 -0.62 -20.34
N VAL A 48 6.13 0.40 -19.85
CA VAL A 48 5.76 1.16 -18.67
C VAL A 48 4.67 2.19 -19.00
N VAL A 49 3.60 2.15 -18.26
CA VAL A 49 2.45 3.04 -18.44
C VAL A 49 2.29 3.94 -17.22
N VAL A 50 2.73 5.18 -17.34
CA VAL A 50 2.66 6.22 -16.30
C VAL A 50 1.56 7.25 -16.53
N GLU A 51 0.94 7.23 -17.71
CA GLU A 51 -0.09 8.18 -18.09
C GLU A 51 -1.51 7.65 -17.81
N ASN A 52 -2.42 8.57 -17.60
CA ASN A 52 -3.86 8.29 -17.53
C ASN A 52 -4.26 7.21 -16.52
N TYR A 53 -3.54 7.04 -15.39
CA TYR A 53 -3.97 6.14 -14.35
C TYR A 53 -3.96 6.81 -12.97
N SER A 54 -4.95 6.51 -12.13
CA SER A 54 -4.99 6.97 -10.74
C SER A 54 -4.24 6.02 -9.82
N ASN A 55 -4.46 4.72 -9.96
CA ASN A 55 -3.72 3.65 -9.31
C ASN A 55 -3.91 2.32 -10.07
N THR A 56 -3.03 1.37 -9.82
CA THR A 56 -3.14 -0.02 -10.29
C THR A 56 -4.26 -0.76 -9.57
N GLN A 57 -4.77 -1.84 -10.15
CA GLN A 57 -5.80 -2.65 -9.51
C GLN A 57 -5.32 -3.32 -8.23
N TRP A 58 -4.13 -3.94 -8.27
CA TRP A 58 -3.42 -4.48 -7.12
C TRP A 58 -2.39 -3.48 -6.64
N SER A 59 -2.17 -3.41 -5.33
CA SER A 59 -1.09 -2.61 -4.78
C SER A 59 0.26 -3.31 -4.96
N PRO A 60 1.39 -2.56 -4.96
CA PRO A 60 2.72 -3.15 -5.12
C PRO A 60 3.22 -3.90 -3.88
N LYS A 61 2.41 -4.07 -2.85
CA LYS A 61 2.83 -4.72 -1.59
C LYS A 61 3.36 -6.13 -1.78
N GLU A 62 2.91 -6.86 -2.81
CA GLU A 62 3.32 -8.24 -3.08
C GLU A 62 4.81 -8.39 -3.39
N PHE A 63 5.48 -7.32 -3.80
CA PHE A 63 6.92 -7.32 -4.07
C PHE A 63 7.77 -7.19 -2.79
N LEU A 64 7.17 -6.82 -1.65
CA LEU A 64 7.80 -6.81 -0.34
C LEU A 64 7.21 -7.87 0.60
N PHE A 65 5.92 -8.11 0.46
CA PHE A 65 5.15 -9.09 1.21
C PHE A 65 4.42 -9.99 0.21
N PRO A 66 5.03 -11.10 -0.26
CA PRO A 66 4.47 -12.02 -1.26
C PRO A 66 3.15 -12.63 -0.82
N ARG A 67 2.32 -13.01 -1.80
CA ARG A 67 1.01 -13.64 -1.54
C ARG A 67 1.12 -14.96 -0.81
N SER A 68 2.19 -15.71 -1.08
CA SER A 68 2.60 -16.90 -0.34
C SER A 68 4.12 -16.99 -0.40
N GLU A 69 4.75 -17.35 0.72
CA GLU A 69 6.19 -17.53 0.81
C GLU A 69 6.55 -18.66 1.77
N PRO A 70 7.57 -19.47 1.46
CA PRO A 70 8.09 -20.48 2.38
C PRO A 70 8.83 -19.79 3.52
N LEU A 71 8.60 -20.25 4.75
CA LEU A 71 9.33 -19.80 5.94
C LEU A 71 10.25 -20.89 6.50
N LEU A 72 9.98 -22.17 6.19
CA LEU A 72 10.72 -23.30 6.70
C LEU A 72 10.42 -24.55 5.86
N PHE A 73 11.44 -25.30 5.49
CA PHE A 73 11.29 -26.67 5.01
C PHE A 73 11.51 -27.64 6.16
N TYR A 74 10.74 -28.72 6.22
CA TYR A 74 10.90 -29.77 7.23
C TYR A 74 10.81 -31.16 6.64
N ARG A 75 11.53 -32.11 7.25
CA ARG A 75 11.52 -33.54 6.89
C ARG A 75 11.63 -34.40 8.13
N PHE A 76 10.77 -35.39 8.23
CA PHE A 76 10.82 -36.42 9.29
C PHE A 76 11.56 -37.64 8.79
N ARG A 77 12.55 -38.11 9.58
CA ARG A 77 13.30 -39.37 9.33
C ARG A 77 13.27 -40.22 10.60
N GLY A 78 12.24 -41.05 10.72
CA GLY A 78 11.99 -41.79 11.96
C GLY A 78 11.67 -40.81 13.08
N ASP A 79 12.48 -40.80 14.15
CA ASP A 79 12.34 -39.93 15.30
C ASP A 79 13.08 -38.59 15.13
N GLU A 80 13.82 -38.37 14.05
CA GLU A 80 14.56 -37.16 13.77
C GLU A 80 13.75 -36.20 12.88
N THR A 81 13.88 -34.89 13.19
CA THR A 81 13.29 -33.82 12.38
C THR A 81 14.42 -32.95 11.82
N GLU A 82 14.53 -32.95 10.49
CA GLU A 82 15.42 -32.04 9.77
C GLU A 82 14.64 -30.76 9.45
N LEU A 83 15.23 -29.62 9.77
CA LEU A 83 14.72 -28.29 9.45
C LEU A 83 15.70 -27.60 8.52
N GLU A 84 15.19 -27.01 7.44
CA GLU A 84 16.01 -26.29 6.46
C GLU A 84 15.41 -24.89 6.27
N ASP A 85 16.27 -23.87 6.40
CA ASP A 85 15.92 -22.49 6.11
C ASP A 85 15.77 -22.31 4.58
N PRO A 86 14.68 -21.74 4.07
CA PRO A 86 14.51 -21.44 2.65
C PRO A 86 15.50 -20.39 2.15
N GLY A 87 16.18 -19.69 3.05
CA GLY A 87 17.01 -18.54 2.76
C GLY A 87 16.20 -17.26 2.55
N LEU A 88 16.89 -16.14 2.55
CA LEU A 88 16.29 -14.85 2.26
C LEU A 88 16.30 -14.61 0.75
N ASP A 89 15.14 -14.63 0.14
CA ASP A 89 14.99 -14.28 -1.27
C ASP A 89 14.88 -12.75 -1.44
N GLY A 90 15.30 -12.27 -2.56
CA GLY A 90 15.23 -10.86 -2.94
C GLY A 90 16.47 -10.43 -3.70
N LYS A 91 16.23 -9.72 -4.79
CA LYS A 91 17.26 -9.06 -5.59
C LYS A 91 17.08 -7.56 -5.43
N GLU A 92 18.14 -6.80 -5.62
CA GLU A 92 18.01 -5.36 -5.76
C GLU A 92 16.94 -5.03 -6.79
N GLN A 93 15.92 -4.31 -6.36
CA GLN A 93 14.77 -3.98 -7.20
C GLN A 93 14.42 -2.50 -7.12
N VAL A 94 13.85 -2.00 -8.19
CA VAL A 94 13.28 -0.65 -8.27
C VAL A 94 11.78 -0.78 -8.43
N LEU A 95 11.04 -0.33 -7.44
CA LEU A 95 9.59 -0.16 -7.55
C LEU A 95 9.33 1.20 -8.19
N PHE A 96 9.02 1.20 -9.49
CA PHE A 96 8.90 2.39 -10.29
C PHE A 96 7.44 2.81 -10.50
N GLY A 97 7.16 4.11 -10.40
CA GLY A 97 5.83 4.65 -10.70
C GLY A 97 4.77 4.46 -9.63
N LEU A 98 5.16 4.18 -8.37
CA LEU A 98 4.23 4.06 -7.25
C LEU A 98 3.48 5.37 -7.02
N ARG A 99 2.18 5.30 -6.80
CA ARG A 99 1.46 6.48 -6.32
C ARG A 99 1.81 6.78 -4.86
N PRO A 100 1.75 8.05 -4.40
CA PRO A 100 2.07 8.40 -3.01
C PRO A 100 1.29 7.59 -1.97
N CYS A 101 0.05 7.21 -2.27
CA CYS A 101 -0.73 6.33 -1.40
C CYS A 101 -0.22 4.88 -1.37
N ASP A 102 0.45 4.40 -2.42
CA ASP A 102 1.12 3.09 -2.40
C ASP A 102 2.36 3.15 -1.52
N VAL A 103 3.17 4.20 -1.69
CA VAL A 103 4.36 4.43 -0.84
C VAL A 103 3.96 4.56 0.64
N ALA A 104 2.94 5.37 0.94
CA ALA A 104 2.41 5.47 2.30
C ALA A 104 1.91 4.11 2.83
N GLY A 105 1.36 3.27 1.95
CA GLY A 105 0.95 1.90 2.29
C GLY A 105 2.12 1.00 2.67
N LEU A 106 3.24 1.09 1.95
CA LEU A 106 4.48 0.39 2.30
C LEU A 106 5.00 0.86 3.66
N GLY A 107 4.99 2.17 3.94
CA GLY A 107 5.35 2.69 5.25
C GLY A 107 4.49 2.14 6.39
N ARG A 108 3.18 1.83 6.14
CA ARG A 108 2.35 1.14 7.14
C ARG A 108 2.73 -0.34 7.33
N LEU A 109 3.24 -0.98 6.29
CA LEU A 109 3.80 -2.33 6.42
C LEU A 109 5.15 -2.29 7.15
N ASP A 110 5.98 -1.27 6.90
CA ASP A 110 7.21 -1.04 7.65
C ASP A 110 6.92 -0.91 9.16
N ASP A 111 5.90 -0.13 9.56
CA ASP A 111 5.47 0.00 10.96
C ASP A 111 5.12 -1.36 11.61
N ILE A 112 4.60 -2.31 10.83
CA ILE A 112 4.20 -3.64 11.33
C ILE A 112 5.35 -4.63 11.31
N PHE A 113 6.09 -4.71 10.19
CA PHE A 113 7.08 -5.76 9.96
C PHE A 113 8.50 -5.39 10.41
N LEU A 114 8.79 -4.10 10.65
CA LEU A 114 10.11 -3.62 11.07
C LEU A 114 10.11 -3.07 12.51
N GLY A 115 9.11 -3.44 13.33
CA GLY A 115 9.02 -3.07 14.74
C GLY A 115 10.08 -3.74 15.60
N GLU A 116 9.83 -3.88 16.92
CA GLU A 116 10.79 -4.47 17.89
C GLU A 116 11.29 -5.87 17.50
N SER A 117 10.43 -6.65 16.83
CA SER A 117 10.78 -7.97 16.30
C SER A 117 10.62 -7.93 14.77
N ALA A 118 11.65 -7.41 14.11
CA ALA A 118 11.63 -7.29 12.65
C ALA A 118 11.46 -8.64 11.97
N ASP A 119 10.57 -8.70 10.98
CA ASP A 119 10.39 -9.86 10.10
C ASP A 119 11.58 -9.94 9.13
N PRO A 120 12.42 -10.98 9.19
CA PRO A 120 13.67 -11.02 8.41
C PRO A 120 13.44 -11.09 6.90
N PHE A 121 12.36 -11.73 6.45
CA PHE A 121 12.03 -11.86 5.02
C PHE A 121 11.57 -10.51 4.44
N TYR A 122 10.70 -9.82 5.16
CA TYR A 122 10.25 -8.49 4.77
C TYR A 122 11.38 -7.47 4.82
N GLU A 123 12.15 -7.45 5.92
CA GLU A 123 13.29 -6.53 6.12
C GLU A 123 14.31 -6.67 4.99
N HIS A 124 14.67 -7.92 4.63
CA HIS A 124 15.62 -8.19 3.56
C HIS A 124 15.17 -7.58 2.23
N ARG A 125 13.93 -7.87 1.79
CA ARG A 125 13.39 -7.30 0.53
C ARG A 125 13.27 -5.78 0.61
N ARG A 126 12.86 -5.24 1.76
CA ARG A 126 12.71 -3.79 1.94
C ARG A 126 14.04 -3.05 1.80
N LYS A 127 15.11 -3.57 2.36
CA LYS A 127 16.47 -3.01 2.26
C LYS A 127 17.03 -3.04 0.82
N GLN A 128 16.59 -3.97 0.00
CA GLN A 128 17.01 -4.09 -1.41
C GLN A 128 16.09 -3.33 -2.38
N THR A 129 15.13 -2.58 -1.89
CA THR A 129 14.12 -1.91 -2.71
C THR A 129 14.32 -0.42 -2.73
N VAL A 130 14.53 0.14 -3.93
CA VAL A 130 14.50 1.57 -4.20
C VAL A 130 13.10 1.95 -4.71
N VAL A 131 12.53 3.02 -4.14
CA VAL A 131 11.16 3.46 -4.44
C VAL A 131 11.18 4.72 -5.30
N VAL A 132 10.68 4.61 -6.53
CA VAL A 132 10.46 5.74 -7.43
C VAL A 132 8.96 6.03 -7.48
N SER A 133 8.54 7.07 -6.77
CA SER A 133 7.13 7.48 -6.75
C SER A 133 6.76 8.39 -7.92
N LEU A 134 5.47 8.37 -8.25
CA LEU A 134 4.87 9.19 -9.29
C LEU A 134 3.73 10.02 -8.68
N ALA A 135 3.93 11.33 -8.58
CA ALA A 135 2.90 12.25 -8.13
C ALA A 135 1.63 12.15 -9.00
N CYS A 136 0.46 12.36 -8.40
CA CYS A 136 -0.79 12.28 -9.13
C CYS A 136 -1.02 13.57 -9.92
N ASP A 137 -1.30 13.43 -11.20
CA ASP A 137 -1.79 14.50 -12.08
C ASP A 137 -3.32 14.64 -12.03
N LYS A 138 -4.00 13.59 -11.57
CA LYS A 138 -5.44 13.55 -11.32
C LYS A 138 -5.79 12.57 -10.22
N ALA A 139 -6.88 12.83 -9.50
CA ALA A 139 -7.44 11.89 -8.54
C ALA A 139 -8.45 10.94 -9.21
N GLY A 140 -8.50 9.70 -8.76
CA GLY A 140 -9.59 8.80 -9.10
C GLY A 140 -10.84 9.11 -8.28
N ALA A 141 -12.02 8.79 -8.78
CA ALA A 141 -13.32 9.06 -8.11
C ALA A 141 -13.44 8.45 -6.70
N ALA A 142 -12.69 7.39 -6.43
CA ALA A 142 -12.68 6.73 -5.12
C ALA A 142 -11.54 7.19 -4.20
N CYS A 143 -10.65 8.08 -4.66
CA CYS A 143 -9.52 8.56 -3.86
C CYS A 143 -9.99 9.44 -2.68
N PHE A 144 -9.33 9.28 -1.54
CA PHE A 144 -9.56 10.10 -0.34
C PHE A 144 -8.29 10.21 0.52
N CYS A 145 -7.11 10.20 -0.11
CA CYS A 145 -5.84 10.29 0.61
C CYS A 145 -5.75 11.55 1.48
N THR A 146 -6.24 12.69 1.01
CA THR A 146 -6.29 13.95 1.77
C THR A 146 -7.13 13.83 3.05
N ALA A 147 -8.20 13.03 3.01
CA ALA A 147 -9.06 12.82 4.17
C ALA A 147 -8.37 12.04 5.32
N VAL A 148 -7.27 11.33 5.03
CA VAL A 148 -6.49 10.56 6.01
C VAL A 148 -5.09 11.14 6.24
N GLY A 149 -4.88 12.40 5.88
CA GLY A 149 -3.61 13.11 6.10
C GLY A 149 -2.52 12.85 5.06
N GLY A 150 -2.86 12.25 3.91
CA GLY A 150 -1.96 12.08 2.78
C GLY A 150 -2.05 13.23 1.76
N SER A 151 -1.22 13.17 0.72
CA SER A 151 -1.24 14.11 -0.40
C SER A 151 -1.01 13.39 -1.73
N PRO A 152 -1.59 13.88 -2.85
CA PRO A 152 -1.32 13.35 -4.19
C PRO A 152 0.13 13.54 -4.66
N ALA A 153 0.93 14.32 -3.98
CA ALA A 153 2.36 14.52 -4.26
C ALA A 153 3.23 14.35 -3.00
N ALA A 154 2.79 13.56 -2.00
CA ALA A 154 3.62 13.23 -0.86
C ALA A 154 4.93 12.54 -1.30
N THR A 155 6.04 12.92 -0.66
CA THR A 155 7.38 12.41 -0.94
C THR A 155 7.88 11.42 0.11
N GLU A 156 7.25 11.40 1.28
CA GLU A 156 7.66 10.54 2.40
C GLU A 156 7.71 9.05 1.98
N GLY A 157 8.84 8.40 2.26
CA GLY A 157 9.09 7.00 1.92
C GLY A 157 9.52 6.74 0.48
N SER A 158 9.67 7.79 -0.35
CA SER A 158 10.19 7.71 -1.71
C SER A 158 11.68 8.02 -1.74
N ASP A 159 12.44 7.30 -2.58
CA ASP A 159 13.85 7.62 -2.85
C ASP A 159 13.98 8.61 -4.00
N VAL A 160 13.13 8.47 -5.00
CA VAL A 160 12.98 9.40 -6.12
C VAL A 160 11.51 9.71 -6.32
N GLN A 161 11.18 10.95 -6.62
CA GLN A 161 9.84 11.31 -7.07
C GLN A 161 9.85 11.86 -8.47
N MET A 162 8.91 11.41 -9.29
CA MET A 162 8.57 11.98 -10.59
C MET A 162 7.26 12.75 -10.51
N VAL A 163 7.22 13.93 -11.12
CA VAL A 163 6.00 14.76 -11.19
C VAL A 163 5.66 14.99 -12.66
N PRO A 164 4.52 14.49 -13.15
CA PRO A 164 4.10 14.70 -14.53
C PRO A 164 3.72 16.16 -14.77
N ARG A 165 4.16 16.71 -15.90
CA ARG A 165 3.88 18.07 -16.37
C ARG A 165 3.47 18.04 -17.83
N ALA A 166 2.83 19.09 -18.31
CA ALA A 166 2.49 19.21 -19.74
C ALA A 166 3.76 19.17 -20.61
N GLY A 167 3.95 18.05 -21.33
CA GLY A 167 5.10 17.82 -22.20
C GLY A 167 6.45 17.66 -21.50
N ALA A 168 6.48 17.44 -20.18
CA ALA A 168 7.70 17.25 -19.41
C ALA A 168 7.45 16.46 -18.12
N TRP A 169 8.54 16.07 -17.47
CA TRP A 169 8.57 15.40 -16.17
C TRP A 169 9.54 16.11 -15.26
N LEU A 170 9.18 16.35 -14.01
CA LEU A 170 10.15 16.73 -13.02
C LEU A 170 10.56 15.49 -12.26
N LEU A 171 11.86 15.38 -11.98
CA LEU A 171 12.42 14.31 -11.19
C LEU A 171 13.21 14.90 -10.04
N GLN A 172 13.01 14.38 -8.84
CA GLN A 172 13.73 14.77 -7.63
C GLN A 172 14.26 13.54 -6.92
N ALA A 173 15.57 13.50 -6.64
CA ALA A 173 16.16 12.54 -5.72
C ALA A 173 15.93 13.05 -4.27
N LEU A 174 15.48 12.17 -3.39
CA LEU A 174 15.02 12.50 -2.04
C LEU A 174 15.88 11.87 -0.95
N THR A 175 16.58 10.78 -1.29
CA THR A 175 17.47 10.03 -0.38
C THR A 175 18.81 9.77 -1.05
N PRO A 176 19.84 9.37 -0.28
CA PRO A 176 21.11 8.95 -0.86
C PRO A 176 20.97 7.79 -1.88
N LEU A 177 20.06 6.84 -1.64
CA LEU A 177 19.75 5.76 -2.59
C LEU A 177 19.14 6.31 -3.89
N GLY A 178 18.28 7.32 -3.78
CA GLY A 178 17.71 8.02 -4.93
C GLY A 178 18.79 8.80 -5.70
N GLU A 179 19.71 9.46 -5.02
CA GLU A 179 20.84 10.16 -5.65
C GLU A 179 21.74 9.17 -6.41
N GLU A 180 22.05 8.03 -5.80
CA GLU A 180 22.82 6.96 -6.45
C GLU A 180 22.11 6.41 -7.70
N LEU A 181 20.80 6.18 -7.60
CA LEU A 181 20.00 5.66 -8.71
C LEU A 181 20.02 6.56 -9.95
N VAL A 182 20.12 7.88 -9.78
CA VAL A 182 20.09 8.85 -10.88
C VAL A 182 21.48 9.32 -11.32
N ALA A 183 22.52 9.11 -10.51
CA ALA A 183 23.85 9.72 -10.68
C ALA A 183 24.48 9.56 -12.09
N GLY A 184 24.32 8.38 -12.70
CA GLY A 184 24.85 8.09 -14.03
C GLY A 184 24.19 8.83 -15.19
N SER A 185 23.06 9.52 -14.96
CA SER A 185 22.24 10.14 -16.01
C SER A 185 22.11 11.66 -15.89
N THR A 186 22.40 12.21 -14.71
CA THR A 186 22.13 13.64 -14.38
C THR A 186 22.90 14.65 -15.21
N SER A 187 24.09 14.26 -15.76
CA SER A 187 24.90 15.15 -16.59
C SER A 187 24.23 15.54 -17.93
N ALA A 188 23.29 14.71 -18.39
CA ALA A 188 22.52 14.94 -19.62
C ALA A 188 21.20 15.68 -19.37
N TRP A 189 20.79 15.83 -18.10
CA TRP A 189 19.48 16.37 -17.74
C TRP A 189 19.54 17.87 -17.44
N ARG A 190 18.48 18.57 -17.83
CA ARG A 190 18.33 19.98 -17.53
C ARG A 190 17.89 20.16 -16.05
N PRO A 191 18.55 21.01 -15.26
CA PRO A 191 18.06 21.38 -13.93
C PRO A 191 16.65 21.97 -14.00
N ALA A 192 15.77 21.55 -13.09
CA ALA A 192 14.44 22.14 -12.94
C ALA A 192 14.55 23.56 -12.38
N SER A 193 13.79 24.49 -12.95
CA SER A 193 13.74 25.87 -12.50
C SER A 193 12.79 26.04 -11.30
N ALA A 194 12.90 27.16 -10.59
CA ALA A 194 11.95 27.52 -9.54
C ALA A 194 10.50 27.62 -10.08
N GLU A 195 10.35 28.06 -11.33
CA GLU A 195 9.05 28.12 -12.00
C GLU A 195 8.46 26.72 -12.26
N ASP A 196 9.29 25.75 -12.66
CA ASP A 196 8.84 24.35 -12.82
C ASP A 196 8.25 23.80 -11.52
N TRP A 197 8.90 24.05 -10.39
CA TRP A 197 8.44 23.61 -9.07
C TRP A 197 7.20 24.37 -8.57
N ARG A 198 7.11 25.67 -8.84
CA ARG A 198 5.92 26.46 -8.51
C ARG A 198 4.69 25.91 -9.23
N GLN A 199 4.83 25.62 -10.51
CA GLN A 199 3.75 25.04 -11.31
C GLN A 199 3.41 23.61 -10.86
N ALA A 200 4.38 22.80 -10.42
CA ALA A 200 4.12 21.48 -9.84
C ALA A 200 3.28 21.59 -8.57
N GLU A 201 3.57 22.58 -7.71
CA GLU A 201 2.80 22.85 -6.51
C GLU A 201 1.37 23.31 -6.81
N GLU A 202 1.19 24.15 -7.80
CA GLU A 202 -0.15 24.56 -8.28
C GLU A 202 -0.96 23.37 -8.79
N GLN A 203 -0.32 22.47 -9.53
CA GLN A 203 -0.95 21.22 -9.98
C GLN A 203 -1.34 20.35 -8.80
N ARG A 204 -0.47 20.15 -7.81
CA ARG A 204 -0.77 19.40 -6.58
C ARG A 204 -2.03 19.95 -5.89
N LEU A 205 -2.08 21.28 -5.68
CA LEU A 205 -3.22 21.94 -5.06
C LEU A 205 -4.51 21.78 -5.88
N SER A 206 -4.39 21.80 -7.21
CA SER A 206 -5.52 21.56 -8.11
C SER A 206 -6.06 20.14 -7.96
N VAL A 207 -5.18 19.12 -7.93
CA VAL A 207 -5.56 17.72 -7.73
C VAL A 207 -6.20 17.52 -6.37
N GLU A 208 -5.65 18.10 -5.30
CA GLU A 208 -6.22 18.01 -3.95
C GLU A 208 -7.66 18.53 -3.89
N LYS A 209 -7.94 19.63 -4.55
CA LYS A 209 -9.31 20.20 -4.62
C LYS A 209 -10.33 19.29 -5.29
N THR A 210 -9.89 18.36 -6.14
CA THR A 210 -10.79 17.39 -6.78
C THR A 210 -11.14 16.20 -5.87
N ILE A 211 -10.49 16.06 -4.71
CA ILE A 211 -10.76 15.01 -3.73
C ILE A 211 -11.81 15.54 -2.74
N GLU A 212 -13.08 15.36 -3.07
CA GLU A 212 -14.24 15.93 -2.34
C GLU A 212 -14.61 15.18 -1.05
N ARG A 213 -13.64 14.51 -0.40
CA ARG A 213 -13.87 13.74 0.83
C ARG A 213 -13.50 14.56 2.05
N SER A 214 -14.43 14.69 3.00
CA SER A 214 -14.18 15.41 4.25
C SER A 214 -13.04 14.78 5.04
N PRO A 215 -12.13 15.59 5.62
CA PRO A 215 -11.06 15.09 6.48
C PRO A 215 -11.60 14.26 7.65
N LEU A 216 -10.86 13.20 7.99
CA LEU A 216 -11.09 12.43 9.21
C LEU A 216 -10.17 13.01 10.30
N SER A 217 -10.75 13.32 11.47
CA SER A 217 -9.97 13.80 12.59
C SER A 217 -9.20 12.66 13.25
N LYS A 218 -7.97 12.91 13.67
CA LYS A 218 -7.17 11.96 14.46
C LYS A 218 -7.81 11.64 15.82
N ASP A 219 -8.56 12.59 16.39
CA ASP A 219 -9.30 12.42 17.64
C ASP A 219 -10.44 11.37 17.53
N TRP A 220 -10.69 10.87 16.33
CA TRP A 220 -11.71 9.85 16.13
C TRP A 220 -11.25 8.44 16.51
N ALA A 221 -9.96 8.20 16.66
CA ALA A 221 -9.44 6.88 17.00
C ALA A 221 -10.02 6.34 18.33
N PRO A 222 -9.94 7.05 19.49
CA PRO A 222 -10.59 6.61 20.72
C PRO A 222 -12.12 6.60 20.62
N ARG A 223 -12.72 7.60 19.96
CA ARG A 223 -14.19 7.64 19.78
C ARG A 223 -14.73 6.48 18.95
N LEU A 224 -13.98 5.99 17.98
CA LEU A 224 -14.35 4.77 17.23
C LEU A 224 -14.32 3.52 18.12
N GLU A 225 -13.37 3.41 19.04
CA GLU A 225 -13.34 2.29 19.99
C GLU A 225 -14.59 2.25 20.86
N GLU A 226 -15.07 3.39 21.34
CA GLU A 226 -16.31 3.51 22.12
C GLU A 226 -17.55 3.01 21.34
N THR A 227 -17.48 2.97 20.01
CA THR A 227 -18.58 2.46 19.19
C THR A 227 -18.64 0.93 19.11
N PHE A 228 -17.70 0.21 19.71
CA PHE A 228 -17.51 -1.23 19.55
C PHE A 228 -18.79 -2.05 19.70
N ALA A 229 -19.65 -1.74 20.68
CA ALA A 229 -20.89 -2.46 20.96
C ALA A 229 -22.13 -1.88 20.25
N GLN A 230 -21.98 -0.87 19.40
CA GLN A 230 -23.14 -0.22 18.79
C GLN A 230 -23.82 -1.08 17.71
N PRO A 231 -25.17 -1.03 17.62
CA PRO A 231 -25.96 -1.77 16.61
C PRO A 231 -25.65 -1.38 15.16
N LEU A 232 -24.99 -0.23 14.94
CA LEU A 232 -24.54 0.23 13.64
C LEU A 232 -23.73 -0.84 12.90
N TRP A 233 -22.85 -1.54 13.62
CA TRP A 233 -21.97 -2.55 13.04
C TRP A 233 -22.75 -3.75 12.52
N GLU A 234 -23.83 -4.13 13.17
CA GLU A 234 -24.72 -5.19 12.69
C GLU A 234 -25.30 -4.81 11.32
N LYS A 235 -25.87 -3.61 11.21
CA LYS A 235 -26.50 -3.12 9.97
C LYS A 235 -25.49 -3.00 8.81
N LEU A 236 -24.30 -2.47 9.07
CA LEU A 236 -23.26 -2.31 8.04
C LEU A 236 -22.63 -3.64 7.65
N GLY A 237 -22.37 -4.50 8.64
CA GLY A 237 -21.72 -5.78 8.43
C GLY A 237 -22.56 -6.78 7.65
N GLN A 238 -23.90 -6.74 7.80
CA GLN A 238 -24.83 -7.58 7.03
C GLN A 238 -24.72 -7.36 5.51
N ARG A 239 -24.31 -6.17 5.07
CA ARG A 239 -24.07 -5.89 3.64
C ARG A 239 -22.78 -6.50 3.12
N CYS A 240 -21.84 -6.87 3.99
CA CYS A 240 -20.51 -7.36 3.59
C CYS A 240 -20.58 -8.83 3.19
N LEU A 241 -20.16 -9.16 1.96
CA LEU A 241 -20.10 -10.53 1.45
C LEU A 241 -18.96 -11.37 2.05
N GLY A 242 -18.02 -10.76 2.77
CA GLY A 242 -16.83 -11.47 3.29
C GLY A 242 -15.85 -11.92 2.21
N CYS A 243 -15.86 -11.32 1.02
CA CYS A 243 -15.07 -11.76 -0.14
C CYS A 243 -13.55 -11.49 -0.04
N GLY A 244 -13.09 -10.71 0.95
CA GLY A 244 -11.66 -10.43 1.18
C GLY A 244 -11.00 -9.44 0.21
N ILE A 245 -11.62 -9.08 -0.93
CA ILE A 245 -11.03 -8.18 -1.96
C ILE A 245 -10.40 -6.94 -1.33
N CYS A 246 -11.11 -6.31 -0.39
CA CYS A 246 -10.67 -5.09 0.27
C CYS A 246 -9.37 -5.23 1.09
N ALA A 247 -9.00 -6.43 1.53
CA ALA A 247 -7.72 -6.68 2.20
C ALA A 247 -6.61 -6.98 1.17
N TYR A 248 -6.92 -7.74 0.15
CA TYR A 248 -5.97 -8.15 -0.88
C TYR A 248 -5.46 -6.97 -1.71
N VAL A 249 -6.34 -6.07 -2.14
CA VAL A 249 -5.94 -4.91 -2.97
C VAL A 249 -5.37 -3.74 -2.16
N CYS A 250 -5.50 -3.78 -0.83
CA CYS A 250 -5.06 -2.69 0.04
C CYS A 250 -3.53 -2.69 0.20
N PRO A 251 -2.84 -1.55 -0.01
CA PRO A 251 -1.39 -1.48 0.15
C PRO A 251 -0.92 -1.62 1.60
N SER A 252 -1.79 -1.38 2.58
CA SER A 252 -1.46 -1.42 4.01
C SER A 252 -2.04 -2.63 4.76
N CYS A 253 -2.72 -3.59 4.10
CA CYS A 253 -3.19 -4.80 4.78
C CYS A 253 -2.11 -5.87 4.82
N SER A 254 -1.88 -6.39 6.04
CA SER A 254 -0.83 -7.36 6.38
C SER A 254 -1.36 -8.69 6.93
N CYS A 255 -2.67 -8.95 6.82
CA CYS A 255 -3.24 -10.20 7.32
C CYS A 255 -2.66 -11.41 6.57
N PHE A 256 -2.19 -12.41 7.30
CA PHE A 256 -1.70 -13.68 6.75
C PHE A 256 -2.13 -14.85 7.64
N ASP A 257 -2.07 -16.04 7.07
CA ASP A 257 -2.18 -17.32 7.76
C ASP A 257 -0.87 -18.11 7.63
N MET A 258 -0.60 -18.94 8.61
CA MET A 258 0.53 -19.88 8.63
C MET A 258 0.00 -21.27 8.34
N ASN A 259 0.43 -21.87 7.24
CA ASN A 259 -0.02 -23.20 6.82
C ASN A 259 1.16 -24.10 6.47
N ASP A 260 0.97 -25.37 6.69
CA ASP A 260 1.92 -26.42 6.29
C ASP A 260 1.41 -27.09 5.01
N GLU A 261 2.26 -27.10 3.98
CA GLU A 261 2.01 -27.74 2.69
C GLU A 261 2.95 -28.93 2.53
N GLY A 262 2.44 -30.13 2.40
CA GLY A 262 3.28 -31.31 2.27
C GLY A 262 2.56 -32.62 2.50
N ASN A 263 3.30 -33.61 2.94
CA ASN A 263 2.82 -34.94 3.28
C ASN A 263 3.30 -35.36 4.69
N ALA A 264 3.05 -36.61 5.08
CA ALA A 264 3.40 -37.11 6.42
C ALA A 264 4.92 -37.12 6.71
N LEU A 265 5.78 -37.02 5.71
CA LEU A 265 7.23 -37.18 5.84
C LEU A 265 7.99 -35.86 5.62
N CYS A 266 7.46 -34.97 4.82
CA CYS A 266 8.11 -33.69 4.54
C CYS A 266 7.10 -32.63 4.11
N GLY A 267 7.46 -31.38 4.32
CA GLY A 267 6.62 -30.26 3.91
C GLY A 267 7.32 -28.92 4.03
N THR A 268 6.55 -27.90 3.74
CA THR A 268 6.94 -26.49 3.78
C THR A 268 5.97 -25.75 4.66
N ARG A 269 6.46 -25.04 5.66
CA ARG A 269 5.67 -24.06 6.37
C ARG A 269 5.65 -22.77 5.57
N CYS A 270 4.47 -22.36 5.17
CA CYS A 270 4.24 -21.17 4.36
C CYS A 270 3.52 -20.09 5.15
N ARG A 271 3.80 -18.84 4.82
CA ARG A 271 2.98 -17.67 5.14
C ARG A 271 2.21 -17.28 3.91
N SER A 272 0.89 -17.24 3.96
CA SER A 272 0.02 -16.89 2.84
C SER A 272 -0.93 -15.75 3.23
N TRP A 273 -1.20 -14.81 2.29
CA TRP A 273 -2.16 -13.74 2.57
C TRP A 273 -3.51 -14.28 2.99
N ASP A 274 -4.07 -13.65 4.01
CA ASP A 274 -5.42 -13.91 4.48
C ASP A 274 -6.21 -12.61 4.64
N SER A 275 -7.41 -12.69 5.13
CA SER A 275 -8.29 -11.54 5.29
C SER A 275 -9.10 -11.59 6.58
N CYS A 276 -9.08 -10.47 7.32
CA CYS A 276 -9.98 -10.29 8.47
C CYS A 276 -11.48 -10.41 8.11
N ALA A 277 -11.83 -10.43 6.83
CA ALA A 277 -13.18 -10.67 6.34
C ALA A 277 -13.55 -12.16 6.28
N PHE A 278 -12.58 -13.07 6.34
CA PHE A 278 -12.84 -14.51 6.24
C PHE A 278 -13.22 -15.11 7.59
N THR A 279 -14.14 -16.09 7.54
CA THR A 279 -14.66 -16.72 8.76
C THR A 279 -13.59 -17.50 9.52
N ARG A 280 -12.62 -18.09 8.80
CA ARG A 280 -11.59 -18.93 9.39
C ARG A 280 -10.43 -18.14 9.99
N PHE A 281 -10.22 -16.89 9.59
CA PHE A 281 -9.07 -16.07 10.00
C PHE A 281 -8.89 -15.94 11.53
N THR A 282 -9.97 -15.95 12.30
CA THR A 282 -9.92 -15.86 13.77
C THR A 282 -10.41 -17.13 14.47
N ARG A 283 -10.51 -18.23 13.74
CA ARG A 283 -10.94 -19.50 14.34
C ARG A 283 -9.78 -20.15 15.09
N HIS A 284 -9.98 -20.39 16.37
CA HIS A 284 -9.01 -21.10 17.23
C HIS A 284 -9.00 -22.61 16.90
N ALA A 285 -7.91 -23.29 17.27
CA ALA A 285 -7.80 -24.73 17.16
C ALA A 285 -8.91 -25.49 17.93
N SER A 286 -9.41 -24.90 19.04
CA SER A 286 -10.57 -25.40 19.79
C SER A 286 -11.90 -25.35 19.04
N GLY A 287 -11.93 -24.72 17.87
CA GLY A 287 -13.16 -24.45 17.11
C GLY A 287 -13.88 -23.17 17.49
N HIS A 288 -13.53 -22.53 18.61
CA HIS A 288 -14.07 -21.23 18.99
C HIS A 288 -13.70 -20.16 17.97
N ASN A 289 -14.62 -19.26 17.65
CA ASN A 289 -14.35 -18.12 16.77
C ASN A 289 -14.97 -16.84 17.37
N PRO A 290 -14.14 -15.89 17.85
CA PRO A 290 -14.63 -14.64 18.43
C PRO A 290 -15.33 -13.72 17.42
N ARG A 291 -15.17 -13.99 16.11
CA ARG A 291 -15.78 -13.23 15.00
C ARG A 291 -16.48 -14.16 14.01
N ALA A 292 -17.35 -15.03 14.54
CA ALA A 292 -18.06 -16.04 13.75
C ALA A 292 -19.00 -15.42 12.69
N ALA A 293 -19.65 -14.27 13.01
CA ALA A 293 -20.54 -13.55 12.11
C ALA A 293 -19.81 -12.47 11.29
N GLN A 294 -20.40 -12.02 10.18
CA GLN A 294 -19.81 -11.01 9.31
C GLN A 294 -19.74 -9.60 9.93
N PRO A 295 -20.73 -9.12 10.71
CA PRO A 295 -20.65 -7.80 11.33
C PRO A 295 -19.43 -7.58 12.22
N PRO A 296 -19.05 -8.47 13.15
CA PRO A 296 -17.81 -8.35 13.92
C PRO A 296 -16.55 -8.31 13.05
N ARG A 297 -16.51 -9.04 11.92
CA ARG A 297 -15.36 -9.00 10.98
C ARG A 297 -15.25 -7.67 10.25
N TYR A 298 -16.38 -7.12 9.79
CA TYR A 298 -16.40 -5.81 9.16
C TYR A 298 -16.02 -4.69 10.14
N ARG A 299 -16.56 -4.71 11.37
CA ARG A 299 -16.17 -3.81 12.45
C ARG A 299 -14.66 -3.86 12.70
N GLN A 300 -14.09 -5.06 12.85
CA GLN A 300 -12.65 -5.23 13.06
C GLN A 300 -11.83 -4.57 11.96
N ARG A 301 -12.24 -4.71 10.70
CA ARG A 301 -11.56 -4.05 9.57
C ARG A 301 -11.52 -2.53 9.73
N VAL A 302 -12.61 -1.94 10.15
CA VAL A 302 -12.71 -0.48 10.32
C VAL A 302 -11.91 -0.03 11.54
N LEU A 303 -12.14 -0.65 12.69
CA LEU A 303 -11.47 -0.28 13.93
C LEU A 303 -9.96 -0.49 13.84
N HIS A 304 -9.48 -1.57 13.24
CA HIS A 304 -8.05 -1.79 13.04
C HIS A 304 -7.40 -0.63 12.29
N LYS A 305 -8.02 -0.12 11.22
CA LYS A 305 -7.43 0.94 10.39
C LYS A 305 -7.53 2.35 10.96
N PHE A 306 -8.56 2.62 11.74
CA PHE A 306 -8.89 3.99 12.14
C PHE A 306 -8.93 4.20 13.66
N SER A 307 -8.78 3.13 14.45
CA SER A 307 -8.71 3.18 15.91
C SER A 307 -7.47 2.49 16.44
N TYR A 308 -7.37 1.15 16.33
CA TYR A 308 -6.29 0.39 16.98
C TYR A 308 -4.90 0.78 16.46
N PHE A 309 -4.70 0.78 15.14
CA PHE A 309 -3.40 1.13 14.56
C PHE A 309 -2.96 2.57 14.92
N PRO A 310 -3.78 3.63 14.80
CA PRO A 310 -3.38 4.96 15.25
C PRO A 310 -3.01 5.04 16.73
N LEU A 311 -3.68 4.29 17.59
CA LEU A 311 -3.40 4.27 19.03
C LEU A 311 -2.06 3.57 19.35
N GLU A 312 -1.66 2.58 18.56
CA GLU A 312 -0.42 1.82 18.72
C GLU A 312 0.78 2.46 18.00
N HIS A 313 0.56 3.09 16.84
CA HIS A 313 1.61 3.57 15.93
C HIS A 313 1.62 5.09 15.71
N GLY A 314 1.22 5.90 16.70
CA GLY A 314 1.45 7.34 16.71
C GLY A 314 0.52 8.15 15.80
N GLU A 315 -0.78 8.02 15.96
CA GLU A 315 -1.84 8.85 15.36
C GLU A 315 -1.98 8.80 13.83
N ARG A 316 -1.20 8.00 13.13
CA ARG A 316 -1.36 7.82 11.68
C ARG A 316 -2.39 6.74 11.40
N PHE A 317 -3.39 7.05 10.57
CA PHE A 317 -4.30 6.01 10.13
C PHE A 317 -3.57 4.92 9.32
N MET A 318 -3.92 3.66 9.53
CA MET A 318 -3.45 2.55 8.69
C MET A 318 -4.00 2.67 7.26
N CYS A 319 -5.17 3.29 7.10
CA CYS A 319 -5.74 3.58 5.80
C CYS A 319 -5.01 4.75 5.14
N VAL A 320 -4.62 4.58 3.87
CA VAL A 320 -3.92 5.60 3.06
C VAL A 320 -4.83 6.27 2.02
N GLY A 321 -6.13 6.03 2.08
CA GLY A 321 -7.11 6.69 1.22
C GLY A 321 -7.00 6.39 -0.29
N CYS A 322 -6.35 5.29 -0.69
CA CYS A 322 -6.11 4.96 -2.11
C CYS A 322 -7.38 4.61 -2.92
N GLY A 323 -8.51 4.36 -2.28
CA GLY A 323 -9.80 4.09 -2.91
C GLY A 323 -9.99 2.71 -3.54
N ARG A 324 -8.97 1.84 -3.62
CA ARG A 324 -9.09 0.52 -4.27
C ARG A 324 -10.23 -0.33 -3.69
N CYS A 325 -10.35 -0.37 -2.36
CA CYS A 325 -11.40 -1.16 -1.71
C CYS A 325 -12.81 -0.61 -1.94
N LEU A 326 -12.97 0.69 -2.22
CA LEU A 326 -14.24 1.28 -2.60
C LEU A 326 -14.59 0.91 -4.03
N LYS A 327 -13.63 1.11 -4.95
CA LYS A 327 -13.78 0.84 -6.38
C LYS A 327 -14.14 -0.61 -6.67
N LEU A 328 -13.58 -1.55 -5.91
CA LEU A 328 -13.68 -2.99 -6.16
C LEU A 328 -14.68 -3.71 -5.26
N CYS A 329 -15.33 -3.01 -4.33
CA CYS A 329 -16.34 -3.62 -3.46
C CYS A 329 -17.62 -3.97 -4.23
N PRO A 330 -17.99 -5.26 -4.35
CA PRO A 330 -19.17 -5.65 -5.15
C PRO A 330 -20.49 -5.16 -4.58
N VAL A 331 -20.50 -4.72 -3.31
CA VAL A 331 -21.70 -4.20 -2.62
C VAL A 331 -21.57 -2.73 -2.23
N GLY A 332 -20.55 -2.03 -2.73
CA GLY A 332 -20.39 -0.59 -2.55
C GLY A 332 -20.19 -0.14 -1.09
N LEU A 333 -19.51 -0.94 -0.26
CA LEU A 333 -19.18 -0.51 1.10
C LEU A 333 -18.07 0.53 1.09
N ASP A 334 -18.39 1.73 1.55
CA ASP A 334 -17.47 2.85 1.66
C ASP A 334 -16.94 2.96 3.10
N ILE A 335 -15.65 2.67 3.27
CA ILE A 335 -15.01 2.69 4.58
C ILE A 335 -14.92 4.11 5.16
N HIS A 336 -14.75 5.13 4.31
CA HIS A 336 -14.70 6.53 4.75
C HIS A 336 -16.07 6.96 5.33
N GLN A 337 -17.16 6.71 4.59
CA GLN A 337 -18.51 6.98 5.07
C GLN A 337 -18.86 6.16 6.31
N THR A 338 -18.38 4.92 6.42
CA THR A 338 -18.57 4.07 7.60
C THR A 338 -17.96 4.70 8.84
N VAL A 339 -16.71 5.21 8.74
CA VAL A 339 -16.03 5.88 9.87
C VAL A 339 -16.82 7.13 10.30
N GLN A 340 -17.20 7.96 9.34
CA GLN A 340 -18.01 9.17 9.63
C GLN A 340 -19.33 8.82 10.32
N ALA A 341 -20.05 7.83 9.82
CA ALA A 341 -21.32 7.40 10.40
C ALA A 341 -21.16 6.82 11.80
N ALA A 342 -20.07 6.10 12.07
CA ALA A 342 -19.79 5.53 13.38
C ALA A 342 -19.53 6.64 14.41
N VAL A 343 -18.67 7.60 14.10
CA VAL A 343 -18.34 8.70 15.02
C VAL A 343 -19.51 9.67 15.21
N SER A 344 -20.29 9.97 14.17
CA SER A 344 -21.45 10.88 14.27
C SER A 344 -22.57 10.32 15.15
N LYS A 345 -22.78 9.01 15.18
CA LYS A 345 -23.79 8.36 16.02
C LYS A 345 -23.33 8.06 17.44
N GLY A 346 -22.01 8.10 17.67
CA GLY A 346 -21.39 7.94 18.99
C GLY A 346 -21.41 9.19 19.85
N THR A 347 -21.91 10.33 19.36
CA THR A 347 -22.05 11.56 20.16
C THR A 347 -23.32 11.42 21.01
N PRO A 348 -23.22 11.39 22.36
CA PRO A 348 -24.40 11.45 23.21
C PRO A 348 -24.97 12.87 23.13
N GLY A 349 -26.14 13.02 22.56
CA GLY A 349 -26.87 14.27 22.59
C GLY A 349 -27.10 14.95 21.24
N GLU A 350 -28.03 14.42 20.46
CA GLU A 350 -28.99 15.18 19.68
C GLU A 350 -30.12 14.20 19.33
N GLY A 351 -31.06 14.10 20.29
CA GLY A 351 -32.33 13.44 20.05
C GLY A 351 -33.07 14.23 18.99
N HIS A 352 -33.25 13.65 17.81
CA HIS A 352 -34.29 14.13 16.91
C HIS A 352 -35.64 13.69 17.48
N GLN A 353 -36.36 14.71 17.97
CA GLN A 353 -37.82 14.64 18.17
C GLN A 353 -38.51 14.46 16.84
#